data_03db0dd63926d8e967ac95950c378be2
#
_entry.id   03db0dd63926d8e967ac95950c378be2
#
_cell.length_a   1.000
_cell.length_b   1.000
_cell.length_c   1.000
_cell.angle_alpha   90.00
_cell.angle_beta   90.00
_cell.angle_gamma   90.00
#
_symmetry.space_group_name_H-M   'P 1'
#
loop_
_entity.id
_entity.type
_entity.pdbx_description
1 polymer ?
#
loop_
_entity_poly.entity_id
_entity_poly.type
_entity_poly.pdbx_seq_one_letter_code
_entity_poly.pdbx_strand_id
1 'polypeptide(L)'
;MAPPVDGGGARYFGVYPALVTDIVDQDGLGRVQVRFPWLGTDGDRDVRAWATLCSPYADDQQGLEILPEVDSQVVVAFEAGDLRRPYILGAAWNGTTTLPHSPEAANNIRILRSRSDSRLEFDDTAGSAKVSLTMASGHQIILEDAPPQITIQHANGCVLRMTPAGSIEINANVSLDVTAPTVNVTAPVSTFSGIVQCSTLITDAFVVSPAYTPGVGNIW
;
A
#
# COMPACT_ATOMS: atom_id res chain seq x y z
N MET A 1 19.48 -35.04 22.33
CA MET A 1 18.73 -36.29 22.50
C MET A 1 17.96 -36.51 21.22
N ALA A 2 18.34 -37.48 20.41
CA ALA A 2 17.65 -37.80 19.16
C ALA A 2 16.24 -38.36 19.51
N PRO A 3 15.18 -38.03 18.78
CA PRO A 3 13.86 -38.62 19.00
C PRO A 3 13.87 -40.11 18.65
N PRO A 4 13.04 -40.94 19.28
CA PRO A 4 12.97 -42.36 19.04
C PRO A 4 12.57 -42.67 17.59
N VAL A 5 13.32 -43.55 16.95
CA VAL A 5 13.06 -44.04 15.60
C VAL A 5 12.08 -45.20 15.72
N ASP A 6 10.80 -44.89 15.74
CA ASP A 6 9.78 -45.90 15.43
C ASP A 6 9.65 -45.94 13.91
N GLY A 7 9.90 -47.06 13.26
CA GLY A 7 9.76 -47.44 11.85
C GLY A 7 9.18 -46.51 10.76
N GLY A 8 8.89 -45.28 11.07
CA GLY A 8 8.60 -44.12 10.22
C GLY A 8 9.70 -43.12 10.44
N GLY A 9 10.24 -42.49 9.41
CA GLY A 9 11.36 -41.56 9.42
C GLY A 9 11.34 -40.52 10.53
N ALA A 10 12.47 -39.83 10.72
CA ALA A 10 12.61 -38.79 11.77
C ALA A 10 11.45 -37.80 11.75
N ARG A 11 10.90 -37.52 12.92
CA ARG A 11 9.81 -36.56 13.10
C ARG A 11 10.36 -35.24 13.65
N TYR A 12 9.88 -34.14 13.11
CA TYR A 12 10.35 -32.79 13.40
C TYR A 12 9.27 -31.99 14.10
N PHE A 13 9.29 -31.96 15.42
CA PHE A 13 8.36 -31.17 16.25
C PHE A 13 9.04 -29.85 16.64
N GLY A 14 8.27 -28.74 16.58
CA GLY A 14 8.76 -27.39 16.83
C GLY A 14 8.82 -26.55 15.56
N VAL A 15 9.59 -25.46 15.60
CA VAL A 15 9.76 -24.52 14.47
C VAL A 15 11.20 -24.49 14.01
N TYR A 16 11.39 -24.31 12.72
CA TYR A 16 12.70 -24.41 12.08
C TYR A 16 12.89 -23.29 11.06
N PRO A 17 14.12 -22.78 10.88
CA PRO A 17 14.41 -21.85 9.80
C PRO A 17 14.46 -22.61 8.47
N ALA A 18 13.94 -21.97 7.42
CA ALA A 18 14.04 -22.43 6.05
C ALA A 18 14.31 -21.25 5.12
N LEU A 19 14.80 -21.50 3.92
CA LEU A 19 15.03 -20.49 2.89
C LEU A 19 14.12 -20.76 1.70
N VAL A 20 13.48 -19.72 1.19
CA VAL A 20 12.63 -19.79 0.01
C VAL A 20 13.45 -20.06 -1.23
N THR A 21 13.02 -21.01 -2.07
CA THR A 21 13.70 -21.35 -3.34
C THR A 21 12.81 -21.14 -4.56
N ASP A 22 11.48 -21.20 -4.41
CA ASP A 22 10.54 -20.95 -5.50
C ASP A 22 9.19 -20.51 -4.92
N ILE A 23 8.50 -19.62 -5.62
CA ILE A 23 7.17 -19.11 -5.26
C ILE A 23 6.12 -19.45 -6.33
N VAL A 24 6.51 -20.12 -7.41
CA VAL A 24 5.61 -20.48 -8.50
C VAL A 24 5.21 -21.95 -8.36
N ASP A 25 4.11 -22.19 -7.66
CA ASP A 25 3.54 -23.53 -7.50
C ASP A 25 2.79 -23.94 -8.77
N GLN A 26 3.34 -24.91 -9.52
CA GLN A 26 2.76 -25.40 -10.77
C GLN A 26 1.40 -26.10 -10.59
N ASP A 27 1.11 -26.58 -9.37
CA ASP A 27 -0.17 -27.21 -9.04
C ASP A 27 -1.26 -26.16 -8.67
N GLY A 28 -0.87 -24.87 -8.56
CA GLY A 28 -1.79 -23.77 -8.24
C GLY A 28 -2.38 -23.81 -6.83
N LEU A 29 -1.68 -24.44 -5.87
CA LEU A 29 -2.13 -24.58 -4.47
C LEU A 29 -1.66 -23.47 -3.56
N GLY A 30 -0.96 -22.44 -4.09
CA GLY A 30 -0.47 -21.30 -3.32
C GLY A 30 0.68 -21.67 -2.35
N ARG A 31 1.42 -22.76 -2.63
CA ARG A 31 2.56 -23.18 -1.82
C ARG A 31 3.82 -22.46 -2.24
N VAL A 32 4.78 -22.42 -1.33
CA VAL A 32 6.11 -21.85 -1.52
C VAL A 32 7.14 -22.97 -1.33
N GLN A 33 8.07 -23.12 -2.26
CA GLN A 33 9.13 -24.12 -2.12
C GLN A 33 10.21 -23.58 -1.18
N VAL A 34 10.60 -24.40 -0.21
CA VAL A 34 11.62 -24.06 0.77
C VAL A 34 12.69 -25.14 0.83
N ARG A 35 13.93 -24.74 1.15
CA ARG A 35 15.02 -25.63 1.50
C ARG A 35 15.32 -25.55 2.99
N PHE A 36 15.84 -26.65 3.54
CA PHE A 36 16.15 -26.78 4.96
C PHE A 36 17.67 -26.85 5.18
N PRO A 37 18.38 -25.73 5.37
CA PRO A 37 19.85 -25.73 5.46
C PRO A 37 20.41 -26.58 6.60
N TRP A 38 19.64 -26.75 7.68
CA TRP A 38 20.02 -27.52 8.86
C TRP A 38 19.94 -29.04 8.66
N LEU A 39 19.36 -29.54 7.56
CA LEU A 39 19.38 -30.98 7.18
C LEU A 39 20.57 -31.31 6.34
N GLY A 40 21.37 -30.32 5.91
CA GLY A 40 22.49 -30.54 5.01
C GLY A 40 22.05 -30.81 3.58
N THR A 41 22.96 -31.43 2.82
CA THR A 41 22.72 -31.81 1.43
C THR A 41 22.74 -33.33 1.31
N ASP A 42 21.87 -33.88 0.48
CA ASP A 42 21.95 -35.28 0.04
C ASP A 42 22.72 -35.34 -1.31
N GLY A 43 24.03 -35.54 -1.24
CA GLY A 43 24.93 -35.33 -2.36
C GLY A 43 25.00 -33.87 -2.74
N ASP A 44 24.73 -33.53 -4.01
CA ASP A 44 24.67 -32.16 -4.51
C ASP A 44 23.25 -31.52 -4.41
N ARG A 45 22.32 -32.17 -3.68
CA ARG A 45 20.91 -31.73 -3.62
C ARG A 45 20.56 -31.26 -2.22
N ASP A 46 20.03 -30.04 -2.15
CA ASP A 46 19.37 -29.52 -0.95
C ASP A 46 18.09 -30.29 -0.66
N VAL A 47 17.80 -30.52 0.61
CA VAL A 47 16.49 -31.04 1.04
C VAL A 47 15.44 -29.93 0.91
N ARG A 48 14.44 -30.13 0.05
CA ARG A 48 13.39 -29.16 -0.28
C ARG A 48 12.00 -29.75 -0.11
N ALA A 49 11.02 -28.89 0.16
CA ALA A 49 9.60 -29.25 0.13
C ALA A 49 8.75 -28.04 -0.26
N TRP A 50 7.54 -28.31 -0.79
CA TRP A 50 6.51 -27.31 -0.98
C TRP A 50 5.77 -27.12 0.33
N ALA A 51 5.79 -25.89 0.85
CA ALA A 51 5.22 -25.49 2.12
C ALA A 51 3.95 -24.68 1.92
N THR A 52 2.91 -24.97 2.70
CA THR A 52 1.70 -24.15 2.73
C THR A 52 2.01 -22.83 3.43
N LEU A 53 1.69 -21.69 2.79
CA LEU A 53 1.85 -20.38 3.40
C LEU A 53 0.65 -20.09 4.33
N CYS A 54 0.92 -19.89 5.62
CA CYS A 54 -0.09 -19.40 6.56
C CYS A 54 -0.30 -17.89 6.39
N SER A 55 -1.56 -17.46 6.37
CA SER A 55 -1.96 -16.06 6.37
C SER A 55 -2.90 -15.79 7.54
N PRO A 56 -2.94 -14.57 8.11
CA PRO A 56 -3.94 -14.19 9.10
C PRO A 56 -5.37 -14.25 8.59
N TYR A 57 -5.56 -14.15 7.26
CA TYR A 57 -6.85 -14.25 6.60
C TYR A 57 -6.67 -14.88 5.22
N ALA A 58 -7.31 -16.05 5.01
CA ALA A 58 -7.31 -16.78 3.75
C ALA A 58 -8.65 -17.48 3.56
N ASP A 59 -9.32 -17.26 2.42
CA ASP A 59 -10.57 -17.88 2.03
C ASP A 59 -10.67 -17.90 0.49
N ASP A 60 -11.78 -18.44 -0.07
CA ASP A 60 -11.98 -18.48 -1.52
C ASP A 60 -11.99 -17.08 -2.13
N GLN A 61 -10.99 -16.80 -2.98
CA GLN A 61 -10.73 -15.51 -3.64
C GLN A 61 -10.61 -14.31 -2.68
N GLN A 62 -10.34 -14.55 -1.40
CA GLN A 62 -10.20 -13.52 -0.37
C GLN A 62 -8.99 -13.81 0.52
N GLY A 63 -8.34 -12.77 1.01
CA GLY A 63 -7.26 -12.96 1.96
C GLY A 63 -6.19 -11.87 1.93
N LEU A 64 -5.22 -12.00 2.84
CA LEU A 64 -3.98 -11.25 2.84
C LEU A 64 -2.90 -12.12 2.19
N GLU A 65 -2.57 -11.86 0.94
CA GLU A 65 -1.54 -12.58 0.20
C GLU A 65 -0.27 -11.74 0.10
N ILE A 66 0.76 -12.15 0.86
CA ILE A 66 2.10 -11.58 0.80
C ILE A 66 3.08 -12.74 0.70
N LEU A 67 3.53 -13.03 -0.50
CA LEU A 67 4.52 -14.08 -0.75
C LEU A 67 5.91 -13.61 -0.29
N PRO A 68 6.68 -14.47 0.40
CA PRO A 68 8.08 -14.18 0.71
C PRO A 68 8.92 -14.18 -0.57
N GLU A 69 9.97 -13.36 -0.60
CA GLU A 69 10.90 -13.33 -1.73
C GLU A 69 11.79 -14.59 -1.75
N VAL A 70 12.22 -14.98 -2.93
CA VAL A 70 13.24 -16.04 -3.09
C VAL A 70 14.50 -15.63 -2.31
N ASP A 71 15.18 -16.59 -1.69
CA ASP A 71 16.31 -16.45 -0.77
C ASP A 71 15.99 -15.80 0.58
N SER A 72 14.73 -15.38 0.83
CA SER A 72 14.35 -14.90 2.17
C SER A 72 14.24 -16.05 3.18
N GLN A 73 14.49 -15.71 4.44
CA GLN A 73 14.33 -16.66 5.54
C GLN A 73 12.89 -16.69 6.01
N VAL A 74 12.34 -17.89 6.15
CA VAL A 74 11.02 -18.16 6.73
C VAL A 74 11.15 -19.11 7.91
N VAL A 75 10.13 -19.10 8.76
CA VAL A 75 9.98 -20.04 9.88
C VAL A 75 8.92 -21.05 9.51
N VAL A 76 9.26 -22.33 9.60
CA VAL A 76 8.36 -23.44 9.25
C VAL A 76 8.07 -24.32 10.46
N ALA A 77 6.88 -24.92 10.46
CA ALA A 77 6.49 -26.05 11.29
C ALA A 77 6.05 -27.20 10.39
N PHE A 78 5.99 -28.42 10.94
CA PHE A 78 5.65 -29.62 10.17
C PHE A 78 4.40 -30.29 10.72
N GLU A 79 3.42 -30.58 9.85
CA GLU A 79 2.20 -31.30 10.23
C GLU A 79 2.53 -32.66 10.84
N ALA A 80 2.19 -32.84 12.12
CA ALA A 80 2.53 -34.04 12.90
C ALA A 80 4.04 -34.43 12.82
N GLY A 81 4.93 -33.48 12.56
CA GLY A 81 6.36 -33.69 12.43
C GLY A 81 6.81 -34.28 11.08
N ASP A 82 5.95 -34.34 10.07
CA ASP A 82 6.28 -34.86 8.73
C ASP A 82 6.97 -33.80 7.88
N LEU A 83 8.23 -34.00 7.55
CA LEU A 83 9.06 -33.10 6.74
C LEU A 83 8.44 -32.77 5.35
N ARG A 84 7.59 -33.64 4.83
CA ARG A 84 6.93 -33.46 3.53
C ARG A 84 5.72 -32.54 3.59
N ARG A 85 5.28 -32.14 4.80
CA ARG A 85 4.12 -31.28 5.04
C ARG A 85 4.48 -30.05 5.86
N PRO A 86 5.34 -29.16 5.35
CA PRO A 86 5.70 -27.95 6.03
C PRO A 86 4.61 -26.88 5.89
N TYR A 87 4.46 -26.06 6.95
CA TYR A 87 3.70 -24.81 6.96
C TYR A 87 4.67 -23.67 7.22
N ILE A 88 4.61 -22.62 6.40
CA ILE A 88 5.31 -21.37 6.66
C ILE A 88 4.46 -20.54 7.62
N LEU A 89 4.97 -20.30 8.83
CA LEU A 89 4.32 -19.51 9.87
C LEU A 89 4.52 -18.01 9.67
N GLY A 90 5.62 -17.61 9.00
CA GLY A 90 5.97 -16.24 8.69
C GLY A 90 7.40 -16.10 8.20
N ALA A 91 7.79 -14.88 7.82
CA ALA A 91 9.18 -14.52 7.51
C ALA A 91 9.91 -14.02 8.76
N ALA A 92 11.25 -14.09 8.74
CA ALA A 92 12.08 -13.62 9.84
C ALA A 92 13.28 -12.84 9.33
N TRP A 93 13.54 -11.67 9.93
CA TRP A 93 14.80 -10.96 9.72
C TRP A 93 15.93 -11.72 10.43
N ASN A 94 16.97 -12.04 9.68
CA ASN A 94 18.10 -12.89 10.11
C ASN A 94 19.39 -12.13 10.39
N GLY A 95 19.32 -10.79 10.42
CA GLY A 95 20.49 -9.89 10.62
C GLY A 95 21.30 -9.62 9.35
N THR A 96 21.02 -10.30 8.22
CA THR A 96 21.62 -9.97 6.91
C THR A 96 20.75 -9.05 6.09
N THR A 97 19.46 -8.93 6.42
CA THR A 97 18.46 -8.07 5.78
C THR A 97 18.13 -6.86 6.64
N THR A 98 17.96 -5.71 6.01
CA THR A 98 17.61 -4.47 6.70
C THR A 98 16.11 -4.40 6.96
N LEU A 99 15.73 -3.94 8.15
CA LEU A 99 14.34 -3.63 8.51
C LEU A 99 13.80 -2.49 7.63
N PRO A 100 12.49 -2.48 7.31
CA PRO A 100 11.88 -1.40 6.54
C PRO A 100 11.93 -0.04 7.27
N HIS A 101 12.01 -0.05 8.59
CA HIS A 101 12.21 1.09 9.48
C HIS A 101 13.13 0.69 10.64
N SER A 102 14.05 1.57 11.02
CA SER A 102 14.91 1.34 12.18
C SER A 102 14.08 1.51 13.47
N PRO A 103 14.02 0.50 14.35
CA PRO A 103 13.21 0.59 15.56
C PRO A 103 13.74 1.66 16.51
N GLU A 104 12.84 2.43 17.09
CA GLU A 104 13.08 3.43 18.11
C GLU A 104 12.34 3.06 19.41
N ALA A 105 12.80 3.55 20.54
CA ALA A 105 12.19 3.23 21.84
C ALA A 105 10.71 3.66 21.95
N ALA A 106 10.33 4.74 21.26
CA ALA A 106 8.96 5.23 21.20
C ALA A 106 8.02 4.30 20.42
N ASN A 107 8.56 3.52 19.47
CA ASN A 107 7.82 2.57 18.63
C ASN A 107 6.54 3.15 17.98
N ASN A 108 6.65 4.37 17.45
CA ASN A 108 5.50 5.08 16.86
C ASN A 108 5.16 4.62 15.44
N ILE A 109 6.11 4.00 14.74
CA ILE A 109 5.96 3.68 13.31
C ILE A 109 5.52 2.23 13.11
N ARG A 110 4.50 2.03 12.26
CA ARG A 110 4.09 0.75 11.68
C ARG A 110 4.08 0.91 10.17
N ILE A 111 4.78 0.00 9.48
CA ILE A 111 5.02 0.16 8.05
C ILE A 111 4.86 -1.15 7.29
N LEU A 112 4.16 -1.07 6.16
CA LEU A 112 4.21 -2.06 5.09
C LEU A 112 4.94 -1.42 3.91
N ARG A 113 6.10 -1.97 3.55
CA ARG A 113 6.96 -1.45 2.49
C ARG A 113 7.18 -2.51 1.42
N SER A 114 6.92 -2.16 0.18
CA SER A 114 7.15 -3.03 -0.97
C SER A 114 8.60 -2.93 -1.48
N ARG A 115 8.99 -3.87 -2.34
CA ARG A 115 10.31 -3.91 -2.99
C ARG A 115 10.60 -2.66 -3.83
N SER A 116 9.57 -2.04 -4.41
CA SER A 116 9.69 -0.80 -5.19
C SER A 116 9.61 0.48 -4.36
N ASP A 117 9.77 0.39 -3.04
CA ASP A 117 9.68 1.50 -2.08
C ASP A 117 8.31 2.18 -2.00
N SER A 118 7.25 1.53 -2.44
CA SER A 118 5.89 1.96 -2.10
C SER A 118 5.56 1.52 -0.69
N ARG A 119 4.94 2.41 0.12
CA ARG A 119 4.73 2.16 1.55
C ARG A 119 3.40 2.68 2.06
N LEU A 120 2.81 1.92 2.95
CA LEU A 120 1.74 2.33 3.85
C LEU A 120 2.34 2.45 5.25
N GLU A 121 2.24 3.63 5.85
CA GLU A 121 2.83 3.95 7.14
C GLU A 121 1.79 4.56 8.07
N PHE A 122 1.79 4.09 9.31
CA PHE A 122 1.09 4.69 10.43
C PHE A 122 2.16 5.27 11.36
N ASP A 123 2.04 6.55 11.66
CA ASP A 123 2.90 7.28 12.60
C ASP A 123 2.04 7.77 13.77
N ASP A 124 2.21 7.15 14.91
CA ASP A 124 1.48 7.44 16.15
C ASP A 124 2.19 8.48 17.02
N THR A 125 3.08 9.30 16.45
CA THR A 125 3.80 10.35 17.20
C THR A 125 2.81 11.32 17.82
N ALA A 126 2.87 11.46 19.14
CA ALA A 126 1.95 12.30 19.90
C ALA A 126 1.96 13.76 19.38
N GLY A 127 0.78 14.28 19.04
CA GLY A 127 0.60 15.63 18.51
C GLY A 127 0.91 15.78 17.02
N SER A 128 1.25 14.69 16.31
CA SER A 128 1.48 14.69 14.86
C SER A 128 1.14 13.34 14.21
N ALA A 129 0.18 12.63 14.79
CA ALA A 129 -0.24 11.34 14.27
C ALA A 129 -0.74 11.45 12.81
N LYS A 130 -0.35 10.49 11.98
CA LYS A 130 -0.72 10.48 10.56
C LYS A 130 -0.72 9.08 9.97
N VAL A 131 -1.48 8.93 8.89
CA VAL A 131 -1.44 7.79 7.99
C VAL A 131 -0.97 8.27 6.62
N SER A 132 0.01 7.61 6.03
CA SER A 132 0.50 7.96 4.70
C SER A 132 0.60 6.76 3.78
N LEU A 133 0.19 6.95 2.52
CA LEU A 133 0.49 6.08 1.39
C LEU A 133 1.44 6.84 0.47
N THR A 134 2.65 6.33 0.28
CA THR A 134 3.70 6.98 -0.51
C THR A 134 4.25 6.02 -1.55
N MET A 135 4.46 6.50 -2.76
CA MET A 135 5.15 5.76 -3.82
C MET A 135 6.56 6.32 -4.06
N ALA A 136 7.48 5.48 -4.52
CA ALA A 136 8.84 5.90 -4.87
C ALA A 136 8.88 7.05 -5.92
N SER A 137 7.86 7.13 -6.78
CA SER A 137 7.67 8.22 -7.76
C SER A 137 7.34 9.57 -7.12
N GLY A 138 7.01 9.63 -5.82
CA GLY A 138 6.62 10.84 -5.11
C GLY A 138 5.12 11.13 -5.06
N HIS A 139 4.26 10.20 -5.53
CA HIS A 139 2.82 10.30 -5.27
C HIS A 139 2.53 10.02 -3.80
N GLN A 140 1.61 10.78 -3.19
CA GLN A 140 1.29 10.65 -1.77
C GLN A 140 -0.20 10.85 -1.50
N ILE A 141 -0.70 10.11 -0.51
CA ILE A 141 -1.96 10.37 0.19
C ILE A 141 -1.62 10.43 1.67
N ILE A 142 -1.92 11.54 2.34
CA ILE A 142 -1.57 11.77 3.75
C ILE A 142 -2.83 12.22 4.48
N LEU A 143 -3.11 11.58 5.60
CA LEU A 143 -4.14 11.96 6.57
C LEU A 143 -3.41 12.32 7.87
N GLU A 144 -3.59 13.56 8.35
CA GLU A 144 -2.94 14.10 9.55
C GLU A 144 -4.01 14.48 10.57
N ASP A 145 -3.76 14.19 11.84
CA ASP A 145 -4.68 14.53 12.93
C ASP A 145 -4.38 15.90 13.54
N ALA A 146 -3.12 16.31 13.56
CA ALA A 146 -2.71 17.56 14.20
C ALA A 146 -1.60 18.30 13.42
N PRO A 147 -1.95 19.38 12.71
CA PRO A 147 -3.30 19.90 12.47
C PRO A 147 -4.09 18.98 11.54
N PRO A 148 -5.43 18.83 11.70
CA PRO A 148 -6.23 17.91 10.91
C PRO A 148 -6.22 18.34 9.43
N GLN A 149 -5.63 17.50 8.58
CA GLN A 149 -5.45 17.79 7.16
C GLN A 149 -5.50 16.50 6.33
N ILE A 150 -6.05 16.59 5.12
CA ILE A 150 -5.96 15.52 4.12
C ILE A 150 -5.26 16.10 2.89
N THR A 151 -4.23 15.42 2.41
CA THR A 151 -3.48 15.81 1.21
C THR A 151 -3.38 14.65 0.24
N ILE A 152 -3.75 14.88 -1.02
CA ILE A 152 -3.47 14.00 -2.15
C ILE A 152 -2.55 14.77 -3.08
N GLN A 153 -1.35 14.25 -3.29
CA GLN A 153 -0.30 14.92 -4.06
C GLN A 153 0.21 14.01 -5.18
N HIS A 154 0.26 14.56 -6.37
CA HIS A 154 0.93 13.96 -7.50
C HIS A 154 2.39 14.41 -7.56
N ALA A 155 3.29 13.55 -8.04
CA ALA A 155 4.74 13.81 -8.13
C ALA A 155 5.11 15.08 -8.93
N ASN A 156 4.25 15.51 -9.88
CA ASN A 156 4.46 16.74 -10.65
C ASN A 156 4.03 18.03 -9.92
N GLY A 157 3.52 17.93 -8.66
CA GLY A 157 3.11 19.06 -7.85
C GLY A 157 1.62 19.41 -7.90
N CYS A 158 0.78 18.68 -8.67
CA CYS A 158 -0.68 18.82 -8.53
C CYS A 158 -1.12 18.35 -7.14
N VAL A 159 -2.03 19.09 -6.50
CA VAL A 159 -2.46 18.84 -5.10
C VAL A 159 -3.97 19.02 -4.97
N LEU A 160 -4.59 18.09 -4.23
CA LEU A 160 -5.90 18.28 -3.58
C LEU A 160 -5.66 18.29 -2.07
N ARG A 161 -6.09 19.35 -1.38
CA ARG A 161 -5.89 19.51 0.06
C ARG A 161 -7.17 19.95 0.74
N MET A 162 -7.48 19.32 1.86
CA MET A 162 -8.51 19.76 2.83
C MET A 162 -7.79 20.29 4.06
N THR A 163 -7.99 21.57 4.38
CA THR A 163 -7.23 22.26 5.43
C THR A 163 -7.97 22.29 6.77
N PRO A 164 -7.27 22.53 7.89
CA PRO A 164 -7.89 22.70 9.21
C PRO A 164 -8.87 23.90 9.26
N ALA A 165 -8.67 24.88 8.41
CA ALA A 165 -9.56 26.06 8.29
C ALA A 165 -10.89 25.74 7.58
N GLY A 166 -11.09 24.51 7.10
CA GLY A 166 -12.30 24.09 6.39
C GLY A 166 -12.29 24.45 4.90
N SER A 167 -11.15 24.79 4.32
CA SER A 167 -11.01 25.01 2.88
C SER A 167 -10.64 23.74 2.14
N ILE A 168 -11.09 23.63 0.87
CA ILE A 168 -10.62 22.64 -0.09
C ILE A 168 -9.86 23.39 -1.18
N GLU A 169 -8.61 23.01 -1.38
CA GLU A 169 -7.71 23.58 -2.36
C GLU A 169 -7.42 22.56 -3.46
N ILE A 170 -7.60 22.94 -4.72
CA ILE A 170 -7.25 22.13 -5.89
C ILE A 170 -6.24 22.93 -6.70
N ASN A 171 -5.01 22.46 -6.77
CA ASN A 171 -3.96 23.06 -7.55
C ASN A 171 -3.54 22.12 -8.69
N ALA A 172 -3.78 22.54 -9.92
CA ALA A 172 -3.36 21.83 -11.11
C ALA A 172 -2.34 22.67 -11.89
N ASN A 173 -1.22 22.05 -12.34
CA ASN A 173 -0.15 22.78 -13.01
C ASN A 173 -0.49 23.19 -14.44
N VAL A 174 -1.47 22.53 -15.09
CA VAL A 174 -1.82 22.75 -16.50
C VAL A 174 -3.31 23.06 -16.65
N SER A 175 -4.19 22.13 -16.29
CA SER A 175 -5.65 22.31 -16.42
C SER A 175 -6.38 21.55 -15.32
N LEU A 176 -7.60 22.02 -15.03
CA LEU A 176 -8.60 21.29 -14.28
C LEU A 176 -9.81 21.09 -15.19
N ASP A 177 -10.05 19.84 -15.62
CA ASP A 177 -11.16 19.48 -16.49
C ASP A 177 -12.28 18.84 -15.68
N VAL A 178 -13.47 19.48 -15.69
CA VAL A 178 -14.68 18.99 -15.02
C VAL A 178 -15.73 18.68 -16.07
N THR A 179 -16.05 17.40 -16.24
CA THR A 179 -17.07 16.95 -17.20
C THR A 179 -18.23 16.31 -16.45
N ALA A 180 -19.38 16.93 -16.51
CA ALA A 180 -20.61 16.41 -15.90
C ALA A 180 -21.84 16.92 -16.65
N PRO A 181 -22.98 16.19 -16.65
CA PRO A 181 -24.26 16.72 -17.17
C PRO A 181 -24.69 18.01 -16.49
N THR A 182 -24.36 18.21 -15.22
CA THR A 182 -24.66 19.39 -14.42
C THR A 182 -23.56 19.67 -13.42
N VAL A 183 -23.12 20.92 -13.30
CA VAL A 183 -22.23 21.42 -12.27
C VAL A 183 -22.95 22.51 -11.49
N ASN A 184 -23.21 22.29 -10.19
CA ASN A 184 -23.86 23.26 -9.30
C ASN A 184 -22.80 23.90 -8.40
N VAL A 185 -22.70 25.20 -8.42
CA VAL A 185 -21.84 25.99 -7.52
C VAL A 185 -22.75 26.91 -6.69
N THR A 186 -22.84 26.61 -5.39
CA THR A 186 -23.62 27.44 -4.44
C THR A 186 -22.64 28.18 -3.54
N ALA A 187 -22.41 29.44 -3.83
CA ALA A 187 -21.53 30.31 -3.06
C ALA A 187 -22.06 31.76 -3.07
N PRO A 188 -21.90 32.50 -1.98
CA PRO A 188 -22.26 33.94 -2.01
C PRO A 188 -21.46 34.74 -3.05
N VAL A 189 -20.21 34.31 -3.32
CA VAL A 189 -19.33 34.92 -4.32
C VAL A 189 -18.56 33.81 -5.05
N SER A 190 -18.56 33.87 -6.37
CA SER A 190 -17.68 33.07 -7.23
C SER A 190 -16.77 34.00 -8.02
N THR A 191 -15.46 33.84 -7.92
CA THR A 191 -14.46 34.70 -8.56
C THR A 191 -13.72 33.94 -9.68
N PHE A 192 -13.68 34.57 -10.86
CA PHE A 192 -12.93 34.12 -11.99
C PHE A 192 -11.93 35.21 -12.38
N SER A 193 -10.60 34.89 -12.37
CA SER A 193 -9.56 35.85 -12.72
C SER A 193 -9.24 35.93 -14.21
N GLY A 194 -9.85 35.05 -15.02
CA GLY A 194 -9.66 34.95 -16.46
C GLY A 194 -10.95 35.17 -17.26
N ILE A 195 -11.00 34.51 -18.41
CA ILE A 195 -12.16 34.57 -19.31
C ILE A 195 -13.16 33.48 -18.92
N VAL A 196 -14.44 33.82 -18.81
CA VAL A 196 -15.53 32.86 -18.71
C VAL A 196 -16.15 32.71 -20.08
N GLN A 197 -16.04 31.53 -20.69
CA GLN A 197 -16.68 31.23 -21.96
C GLN A 197 -17.87 30.28 -21.71
N CYS A 198 -19.04 30.67 -22.09
CA CYS A 198 -20.25 29.85 -21.99
C CYS A 198 -21.14 30.09 -23.23
N SER A 199 -21.98 29.13 -23.57
CA SER A 199 -22.97 29.30 -24.67
C SER A 199 -24.09 30.22 -24.31
N THR A 200 -24.52 30.22 -23.04
CA THR A 200 -25.58 31.06 -22.52
C THR A 200 -25.29 31.45 -21.08
N LEU A 201 -25.43 32.74 -20.74
CA LEU A 201 -25.38 33.26 -19.39
C LEU A 201 -26.79 33.77 -19.00
N ILE A 202 -27.37 33.22 -17.95
CA ILE A 202 -28.63 33.65 -17.36
C ILE A 202 -28.35 34.26 -15.99
N THR A 203 -28.80 35.49 -15.76
CA THR A 203 -28.63 36.18 -14.48
C THR A 203 -29.98 36.68 -14.02
N ASP A 204 -30.26 36.60 -12.71
CA ASP A 204 -31.52 37.09 -12.12
C ASP A 204 -31.48 38.59 -11.82
N ALA A 205 -30.34 39.24 -11.87
CA ALA A 205 -30.16 40.65 -11.55
C ALA A 205 -29.38 41.39 -12.67
N PHE A 206 -28.14 41.78 -12.41
CA PHE A 206 -27.40 42.67 -13.31
C PHE A 206 -26.07 42.05 -13.73
N VAL A 207 -25.64 42.36 -14.95
CA VAL A 207 -24.24 42.22 -15.39
C VAL A 207 -23.59 43.59 -15.28
N VAL A 208 -22.62 43.76 -14.39
CA VAL A 208 -21.88 45.03 -14.21
C VAL A 208 -20.52 44.90 -14.84
N SER A 209 -20.20 45.71 -15.83
CA SER A 209 -18.91 45.78 -16.47
C SER A 209 -18.56 47.20 -16.85
N PRO A 210 -17.34 47.71 -16.61
CA PRO A 210 -16.92 49.04 -17.06
C PRO A 210 -16.80 49.14 -18.60
N ALA A 211 -16.74 48.03 -19.32
CA ALA A 211 -16.61 47.96 -20.77
C ALA A 211 -17.43 46.79 -21.34
N TYR A 212 -18.76 46.86 -21.18
CA TYR A 212 -19.67 45.88 -21.77
C TYR A 212 -19.91 46.21 -23.25
N THR A 213 -19.50 45.31 -24.15
CA THR A 213 -19.79 45.39 -25.58
C THR A 213 -20.87 44.36 -25.93
N PRO A 214 -22.13 44.76 -26.14
CA PRO A 214 -23.18 43.86 -26.58
C PRO A 214 -22.88 43.33 -28.01
N GLY A 215 -23.10 42.03 -28.26
CA GLY A 215 -23.04 41.45 -29.56
C GLY A 215 -24.09 42.03 -30.51
N VAL A 216 -23.85 41.87 -31.83
CA VAL A 216 -24.80 42.27 -32.87
C VAL A 216 -26.13 41.54 -32.67
N GLY A 217 -27.22 42.29 -32.41
CA GLY A 217 -28.58 41.77 -32.19
C GLY A 217 -29.16 41.98 -30.79
N ASN A 218 -28.41 42.49 -29.81
CA ASN A 218 -28.86 42.78 -28.44
C ASN A 218 -28.88 44.27 -28.12
N ILE A 219 -29.36 45.09 -29.04
CA ILE A 219 -29.63 46.51 -28.77
C ILE A 219 -31.13 46.64 -28.56
N TRP A 220 -31.50 46.90 -27.31
CA TRP A 220 -32.83 47.32 -26.92
C TRP A 220 -32.83 48.82 -26.71
#